data_701ba3ce6b90492773a5b6af36b8d6de
#
_entry.id   701ba3ce6b90492773a5b6af36b8d6de
#
_cell.length_a   1.000
_cell.length_b   1.000
_cell.length_c   1.000
_cell.angle_alpha   90.00
_cell.angle_beta   90.00
_cell.angle_gamma   90.00
#
_symmetry.space_group_name_H-M   'P 1'
#
loop_
_entity.id
_entity.type
_entity.pdbx_description
1 polymer ?
#
loop_
_entity_poly.entity_id
_entity_poly.type
_entity_poly.pdbx_seq_one_letter_code
_entity_poly.pdbx_strand_id
1 'polypeptide(L)'
;MFTVFGFYKFKKIKSLKKFRSLFQSEFLNNKVRGTLILSAEGINGTIAGQKKSILKIKNLLKKRLKFIKFDSSNHSTSKFQPFHQGKVKIKKEVVPIGLKIDKKNKKQNKYLSGNSWNRLISKKETLVVDARKSFEFKVGTFKKAINPNITNFRDFPKYLKKINKKKPVAMFCTGGIRCEKASVY
;
A
#
# COMPACT_ATOMS: atom_id res chain seq x y z
N MET A 1 -24.24 -3.21 7.06
CA MET A 1 -22.79 -3.22 7.37
C MET A 1 -22.02 -3.19 6.06
N PHE A 2 -20.98 -2.33 5.97
CA PHE A 2 -20.13 -2.21 4.78
C PHE A 2 -18.84 -2.97 4.97
N THR A 3 -18.37 -3.63 3.92
CA THR A 3 -17.04 -4.23 3.88
C THR A 3 -16.05 -3.20 3.33
N VAL A 4 -14.97 -2.96 4.05
CA VAL A 4 -13.85 -2.13 3.61
C VAL A 4 -12.73 -3.07 3.16
N PHE A 5 -12.22 -2.85 1.97
CA PHE A 5 -11.18 -3.67 1.35
C PHE A 5 -10.01 -2.81 0.92
N GLY A 6 -8.90 -2.94 1.63
CA GLY A 6 -7.60 -2.35 1.30
C GLY A 6 -6.74 -3.35 0.55
N PHE A 7 -6.05 -2.93 -0.51
CA PHE A 7 -5.25 -3.84 -1.32
C PHE A 7 -4.22 -3.13 -2.18
N TYR A 8 -3.18 -3.87 -2.59
CA TYR A 8 -2.33 -3.48 -3.70
C TYR A 8 -1.81 -4.69 -4.47
N LYS A 9 -1.39 -4.44 -5.71
CA LYS A 9 -0.72 -5.40 -6.59
C LYS A 9 0.28 -4.69 -7.48
N PHE A 10 1.54 -5.08 -7.41
CA PHE A 10 2.56 -4.67 -8.38
C PHE A 10 2.50 -5.59 -9.59
N LYS A 11 2.10 -5.02 -10.71
CA LYS A 11 2.02 -5.71 -11.99
C LYS A 11 2.06 -4.69 -13.12
N LYS A 12 2.84 -4.96 -14.17
CA LYS A 12 2.85 -4.12 -15.37
C LYS A 12 1.46 -4.09 -16.01
N ILE A 13 0.89 -2.90 -16.12
CA ILE A 13 -0.44 -2.66 -16.68
C ILE A 13 -0.29 -1.74 -17.90
N LYS A 14 -0.84 -2.20 -19.02
CA LYS A 14 -1.03 -1.39 -20.23
C LYS A 14 -2.47 -0.88 -20.29
N SER A 15 -2.76 0.06 -21.20
CA SER A 15 -4.13 0.54 -21.47
C SER A 15 -4.85 1.12 -20.25
N LEU A 16 -4.17 1.93 -19.43
CA LEU A 16 -4.68 2.50 -18.18
C LEU A 16 -6.00 3.25 -18.35
N LYS A 17 -6.17 4.03 -19.45
CA LYS A 17 -7.42 4.76 -19.74
C LYS A 17 -8.61 3.81 -19.88
N LYS A 18 -8.46 2.70 -20.64
CA LYS A 18 -9.51 1.67 -20.78
C LYS A 18 -9.90 1.07 -19.44
N PHE A 19 -8.93 0.69 -18.61
CA PHE A 19 -9.21 0.13 -17.28
C PHE A 19 -9.79 1.15 -16.32
N ARG A 20 -9.38 2.43 -16.41
CA ARG A 20 -10.01 3.50 -15.61
C ARG A 20 -11.50 3.59 -15.91
N SER A 21 -11.89 3.68 -17.18
CA SER A 21 -13.31 3.78 -17.57
C SER A 21 -14.10 2.56 -17.12
N LEU A 22 -13.59 1.36 -17.38
CA LEU A 22 -14.21 0.11 -16.95
C LEU A 22 -14.44 0.05 -15.44
N PHE A 23 -13.41 0.29 -14.65
CA PHE A 23 -13.54 0.18 -13.19
C PHE A 23 -14.34 1.32 -12.58
N GLN A 24 -14.31 2.52 -13.18
CA GLN A 24 -15.16 3.64 -12.74
C GLN A 24 -16.64 3.32 -12.93
N SER A 25 -17.02 2.79 -14.09
CA SER A 25 -18.39 2.34 -14.37
C SER A 25 -18.83 1.23 -13.40
N GLU A 26 -17.96 0.23 -13.17
CA GLU A 26 -18.27 -0.86 -12.25
C GLU A 26 -18.39 -0.40 -10.78
N PHE A 27 -17.61 0.62 -10.37
CA PHE A 27 -17.78 1.22 -9.05
C PHE A 27 -19.15 1.87 -8.88
N LEU A 28 -19.62 2.60 -9.90
CA LEU A 28 -20.94 3.23 -9.91
C LEU A 28 -22.04 2.17 -9.87
N ASN A 29 -22.02 1.22 -10.81
CA ASN A 29 -23.05 0.18 -10.96
C ASN A 29 -23.18 -0.70 -9.69
N ASN A 30 -22.09 -0.91 -8.96
CA ASN A 30 -22.09 -1.73 -7.75
C ASN A 30 -22.11 -0.90 -6.45
N LYS A 31 -22.34 0.42 -6.53
CA LYS A 31 -22.36 1.34 -5.37
C LYS A 31 -21.12 1.22 -4.49
N VAL A 32 -19.95 0.97 -5.11
CA VAL A 32 -18.66 0.88 -4.42
C VAL A 32 -18.02 2.27 -4.35
N ARG A 33 -17.59 2.67 -3.17
CA ARG A 33 -16.93 3.95 -2.90
C ARG A 33 -15.50 3.75 -2.43
N GLY A 34 -14.71 4.80 -2.43
CA GLY A 34 -13.28 4.77 -2.11
C GLY A 34 -12.41 5.09 -3.31
N THR A 35 -11.13 4.81 -3.22
CA THR A 35 -10.18 5.16 -4.29
C THR A 35 -9.45 3.93 -4.79
N LEU A 36 -9.42 3.77 -6.11
CA LEU A 36 -8.52 2.87 -6.82
C LEU A 36 -7.49 3.70 -7.61
N ILE A 37 -6.24 3.52 -7.33
CA ILE A 37 -5.12 4.06 -8.10
C ILE A 37 -4.69 3.02 -9.12
N LEU A 38 -4.63 3.43 -10.38
CA LEU A 38 -4.06 2.68 -11.51
C LEU A 38 -2.76 3.33 -11.93
N SER A 39 -1.74 2.52 -12.14
CA SER A 39 -0.43 2.95 -12.64
C SER A 39 0.12 1.89 -13.58
N ALA A 40 1.10 2.27 -14.42
CA ALA A 40 1.80 1.30 -15.27
C ALA A 40 2.52 0.20 -14.45
N GLU A 41 2.82 0.47 -13.18
CA GLU A 41 3.49 -0.48 -12.27
C GLU A 41 2.52 -1.33 -11.43
N GLY A 42 1.20 -1.03 -11.44
CA GLY A 42 0.23 -1.79 -10.67
C GLY A 42 -1.02 -1.03 -10.23
N ILE A 43 -1.64 -1.55 -9.18
CA ILE A 43 -2.83 -0.99 -8.54
C ILE A 43 -2.65 -0.84 -7.03
N ASN A 44 -3.31 0.15 -6.47
CA ASN A 44 -3.42 0.37 -5.03
C ASN A 44 -4.80 0.98 -4.72
N GLY A 45 -5.46 0.51 -3.69
CA GLY A 45 -6.77 1.05 -3.36
C GLY A 45 -7.28 0.68 -1.98
N THR A 46 -8.21 1.51 -1.50
CA THR A 46 -9.10 1.19 -0.40
C THR A 46 -10.51 1.54 -0.85
N ILE A 47 -11.38 0.55 -0.85
CA ILE A 47 -12.77 0.64 -1.32
C ILE A 47 -13.73 0.07 -0.29
N ALA A 48 -14.95 0.55 -0.28
CA ALA A 48 -16.01 0.07 0.60
C ALA A 48 -17.33 -0.07 -0.15
N GLY A 49 -18.10 -1.06 0.27
CA GLY A 49 -19.42 -1.36 -0.29
C GLY A 49 -20.06 -2.56 0.41
N GLN A 50 -21.19 -3.01 -0.10
CA GLN A 50 -21.79 -4.25 0.35
C GLN A 50 -20.85 -5.43 0.04
N LYS A 51 -20.86 -6.48 0.86
CA LYS A 51 -19.96 -7.65 0.73
C LYS A 51 -19.99 -8.25 -0.69
N LYS A 52 -21.16 -8.41 -1.28
CA LYS A 52 -21.35 -8.91 -2.66
C LYS A 52 -20.66 -8.00 -3.68
N SER A 53 -20.84 -6.68 -3.55
CA SER A 53 -20.23 -5.69 -4.45
C SER A 53 -18.70 -5.70 -4.36
N ILE A 54 -18.15 -5.74 -3.15
CA ILE A 54 -16.69 -5.83 -2.95
C ILE A 54 -16.12 -7.11 -3.56
N LEU A 55 -16.79 -8.25 -3.36
CA LEU A 55 -16.37 -9.52 -3.95
C LEU A 55 -16.37 -9.45 -5.49
N LYS A 56 -17.42 -8.88 -6.09
CA LYS A 56 -17.52 -8.68 -7.55
C LYS A 56 -16.37 -7.83 -8.08
N ILE A 57 -16.09 -6.66 -7.44
CA ILE A 57 -14.98 -5.80 -7.86
C ILE A 57 -13.63 -6.48 -7.67
N LYS A 58 -13.42 -7.20 -6.55
CA LYS A 58 -12.20 -7.98 -6.30
C LYS A 58 -11.92 -9.01 -7.41
N ASN A 59 -12.95 -9.76 -7.81
CA ASN A 59 -12.84 -10.76 -8.87
C ASN A 59 -12.63 -10.11 -10.25
N LEU A 60 -13.32 -9.00 -10.52
CA LEU A 60 -13.14 -8.21 -11.74
C LEU A 60 -11.71 -7.69 -11.90
N LEU A 61 -11.13 -7.12 -10.84
CA LEU A 61 -9.74 -6.66 -10.84
C LEU A 61 -8.78 -7.81 -11.18
N LYS A 62 -8.95 -8.97 -10.52
CA LYS A 62 -8.13 -10.16 -10.79
C LYS A 62 -8.26 -10.62 -12.24
N LYS A 63 -9.48 -10.77 -12.74
CA LYS A 63 -9.78 -11.25 -14.09
C LYS A 63 -9.23 -10.30 -15.16
N ARG A 64 -9.57 -9.01 -15.06
CA ARG A 64 -9.20 -8.01 -16.08
C ARG A 64 -7.72 -7.67 -16.10
N LEU A 65 -7.08 -7.66 -14.93
CA LEU A 65 -5.65 -7.41 -14.83
C LEU A 65 -4.81 -8.70 -14.82
N LYS A 66 -5.44 -9.86 -14.97
CA LYS A 66 -4.79 -11.18 -15.11
C LYS A 66 -3.81 -11.50 -13.97
N PHE A 67 -4.29 -11.54 -12.72
CA PHE A 67 -3.51 -11.99 -11.57
C PHE A 67 -4.36 -12.83 -10.59
N ILE A 68 -3.72 -13.73 -9.86
CA ILE A 68 -4.39 -14.68 -8.96
C ILE A 68 -4.60 -14.06 -7.57
N LYS A 69 -3.55 -13.47 -6.99
CA LYS A 69 -3.59 -12.89 -5.64
C LYS A 69 -3.01 -11.49 -5.59
N PHE A 70 -3.54 -10.66 -4.70
CA PHE A 70 -2.93 -9.37 -4.35
C PHE A 70 -1.60 -9.60 -3.64
N ASP A 71 -0.68 -8.64 -3.72
CA ASP A 71 0.57 -8.69 -2.96
C ASP A 71 0.28 -8.48 -1.47
N SER A 72 -0.70 -7.61 -1.17
CA SER A 72 -1.29 -7.49 0.16
C SER A 72 -2.76 -7.12 0.05
N SER A 73 -3.55 -7.61 0.98
CA SER A 73 -4.95 -7.21 1.13
C SER A 73 -5.44 -7.40 2.56
N ASN A 74 -6.27 -6.48 3.01
CA ASN A 74 -6.92 -6.55 4.31
C ASN A 74 -8.42 -6.24 4.17
N HIS A 75 -9.19 -6.75 5.09
CA HIS A 75 -10.62 -6.54 5.20
C HIS A 75 -10.96 -6.00 6.58
N SER A 76 -11.86 -5.05 6.61
CA SER A 76 -12.52 -4.61 7.85
C SER A 76 -13.99 -4.32 7.56
N THR A 77 -14.75 -4.03 8.58
CA THR A 77 -16.17 -3.69 8.47
C THR A 77 -16.44 -2.31 9.05
N SER A 78 -17.47 -1.65 8.52
CA SER A 78 -17.95 -0.37 9.02
C SER A 78 -19.47 -0.40 9.12
N LYS A 79 -20.04 0.25 10.14
CA LYS A 79 -21.50 0.41 10.28
C LYS A 79 -22.07 1.36 9.22
N PHE A 80 -21.28 2.31 8.73
CA PHE A 80 -21.66 3.29 7.70
C PHE A 80 -20.69 3.22 6.53
N GLN A 81 -21.06 3.86 5.40
CA GLN A 81 -20.19 3.99 4.23
C GLN A 81 -19.09 5.01 4.51
N PRO A 82 -17.81 4.58 4.64
CA PRO A 82 -16.74 5.48 5.09
C PRO A 82 -16.20 6.43 4.01
N PHE A 83 -16.69 6.30 2.77
CA PHE A 83 -16.22 7.12 1.65
C PHE A 83 -17.40 7.82 0.95
N HIS A 84 -17.22 9.10 0.60
CA HIS A 84 -18.26 9.87 -0.11
C HIS A 84 -18.43 9.45 -1.57
N GLN A 85 -17.35 9.09 -2.27
CA GLN A 85 -17.37 8.81 -3.70
C GLN A 85 -16.49 7.61 -4.07
N GLY A 86 -16.83 6.94 -5.19
CA GLY A 86 -15.97 5.96 -5.84
C GLY A 86 -15.12 6.63 -6.92
N LYS A 87 -13.78 6.59 -6.77
CA LYS A 87 -12.84 7.26 -7.69
C LYS A 87 -11.79 6.30 -8.21
N VAL A 88 -11.66 6.21 -9.53
CA VAL A 88 -10.56 5.50 -10.19
C VAL A 88 -9.60 6.53 -10.80
N LYS A 89 -8.37 6.58 -10.29
CA LYS A 89 -7.36 7.59 -10.65
C LYS A 89 -6.17 6.95 -11.34
N ILE A 90 -5.75 7.51 -12.48
CA ILE A 90 -4.46 7.17 -13.08
C ILE A 90 -3.39 8.03 -12.42
N LYS A 91 -2.31 7.41 -11.98
CA LYS A 91 -1.15 8.05 -11.39
C LYS A 91 0.14 7.50 -12.00
N LYS A 92 1.24 8.26 -11.94
CA LYS A 92 2.56 7.78 -12.40
C LYS A 92 3.04 6.57 -11.58
N GLU A 93 2.74 6.56 -10.29
CA GLU A 93 3.12 5.52 -9.34
C GLU A 93 1.93 5.09 -8.46
N VAL A 94 1.89 3.82 -8.05
CA VAL A 94 0.87 3.31 -7.10
C VAL A 94 1.04 3.89 -5.70
N VAL A 95 2.29 4.17 -5.33
CA VAL A 95 2.67 4.98 -4.17
C VAL A 95 3.90 5.81 -4.56
N PRO A 96 3.85 7.15 -4.42
CA PRO A 96 4.88 8.01 -4.95
C PRO A 96 6.13 7.98 -4.06
N ILE A 97 7.23 7.44 -4.57
CA ILE A 97 8.56 7.53 -3.95
C ILE A 97 9.52 8.36 -4.80
N GLY A 98 9.20 8.56 -6.09
CA GLY A 98 10.02 9.36 -7.01
C GLY A 98 11.30 8.66 -7.49
N LEU A 99 11.40 7.35 -7.31
CA LEU A 99 12.58 6.57 -7.68
C LEU A 99 12.22 5.47 -8.68
N LYS A 100 13.13 5.22 -9.63
CA LYS A 100 13.09 3.99 -10.43
C LYS A 100 13.57 2.85 -9.54
N ILE A 101 12.70 1.88 -9.31
CA ILE A 101 13.00 0.72 -8.47
C ILE A 101 13.58 -0.37 -9.36
N ASP A 102 14.83 -0.76 -9.08
CA ASP A 102 15.40 -1.95 -9.70
C ASP A 102 14.85 -3.20 -9.01
N LYS A 103 14.11 -3.99 -9.77
CA LYS A 103 13.50 -5.24 -9.28
C LYS A 103 14.52 -6.32 -8.91
N LYS A 104 15.77 -6.20 -9.34
CA LYS A 104 16.83 -7.16 -9.03
C LYS A 104 17.12 -7.21 -7.52
N ASN A 105 16.92 -6.10 -6.81
CA ASN A 105 17.16 -6.00 -5.37
C ASN A 105 16.01 -6.56 -4.49
N LYS A 106 14.91 -7.03 -5.06
CA LYS A 106 13.76 -7.60 -4.32
C LYS A 106 14.08 -8.82 -3.46
N LYS A 107 15.16 -9.55 -3.74
CA LYS A 107 15.53 -10.78 -3.02
C LYS A 107 15.90 -10.57 -1.56
N GLN A 108 16.23 -9.35 -1.13
CA GLN A 108 16.68 -9.05 0.23
C GLN A 108 15.55 -8.70 1.20
N ASN A 109 14.34 -8.45 0.70
CA ASN A 109 13.22 -8.02 1.53
C ASN A 109 12.44 -9.21 2.08
N LYS A 110 12.35 -9.29 3.40
CA LYS A 110 11.58 -10.33 4.10
C LYS A 110 10.39 -9.70 4.81
N TYR A 111 9.19 -10.20 4.50
CA TYR A 111 8.03 -9.98 5.36
C TYR A 111 8.17 -10.87 6.59
N LEU A 112 8.01 -10.27 7.75
CA LEU A 112 8.15 -10.96 9.03
C LEU A 112 6.78 -11.28 9.62
N SER A 113 6.66 -12.43 10.28
CA SER A 113 5.54 -12.70 11.18
C SER A 113 5.62 -11.78 12.41
N GLY A 114 4.50 -11.60 13.13
CA GLY A 114 4.47 -10.77 14.35
C GLY A 114 5.54 -11.15 15.36
N ASN A 115 5.74 -12.45 15.62
CA ASN A 115 6.78 -12.92 16.55
C ASN A 115 8.20 -12.62 16.05
N SER A 116 8.46 -12.78 14.75
CA SER A 116 9.75 -12.44 14.17
C SER A 116 10.01 -10.93 14.15
N TRP A 117 8.95 -10.15 13.92
CA TRP A 117 8.99 -8.70 14.05
C TRP A 117 9.36 -8.27 15.46
N ASN A 118 8.65 -8.78 16.48
CA ASN A 118 8.93 -8.46 17.88
C ASN A 118 10.36 -8.80 18.26
N ARG A 119 10.86 -9.98 17.86
CA ARG A 119 12.27 -10.37 18.08
C ARG A 119 13.26 -9.43 17.39
N LEU A 120 12.94 -8.95 16.19
CA LEU A 120 13.83 -8.04 15.47
C LEU A 120 13.89 -6.67 16.13
N ILE A 121 12.72 -6.08 16.46
CA ILE A 121 12.66 -4.72 17.02
C ILE A 121 13.11 -4.65 18.50
N SER A 122 13.16 -5.78 19.22
CA SER A 122 13.72 -5.82 20.58
C SER A 122 15.24 -5.69 20.60
N LYS A 123 15.91 -6.03 19.52
CA LYS A 123 17.37 -5.89 19.42
C LYS A 123 17.79 -4.42 19.47
N LYS A 124 18.84 -4.13 20.25
CA LYS A 124 19.30 -2.76 20.52
C LYS A 124 19.85 -2.07 19.27
N GLU A 125 20.49 -2.82 18.38
CA GLU A 125 21.08 -2.35 17.14
C GLU A 125 20.10 -2.13 16.00
N THR A 126 18.86 -2.65 16.10
CA THR A 126 17.86 -2.54 15.03
C THR A 126 17.28 -1.13 14.96
N LEU A 127 17.37 -0.52 13.78
CA LEU A 127 16.66 0.72 13.48
C LEU A 127 15.22 0.39 13.13
N VAL A 128 14.26 0.87 13.94
CA VAL A 128 12.83 0.71 13.67
C VAL A 128 12.34 1.98 12.99
N VAL A 129 11.90 1.90 11.75
CA VAL A 129 11.53 3.07 10.94
C VAL A 129 10.04 3.04 10.59
N ASP A 130 9.33 4.08 10.98
CA ASP A 130 7.93 4.29 10.57
C ASP A 130 7.88 5.01 9.21
N ALA A 131 7.61 4.26 8.13
CA ALA A 131 7.54 4.81 6.78
C ALA A 131 6.21 5.55 6.48
N ARG A 132 5.42 5.85 7.51
CA ARG A 132 4.18 6.60 7.40
C ARG A 132 4.45 8.11 7.47
N LYS A 133 3.40 8.91 7.27
CA LYS A 133 3.45 10.35 7.47
C LYS A 133 3.51 10.69 8.96
N SER A 134 4.08 11.85 9.28
CA SER A 134 4.25 12.28 10.67
C SER A 134 2.96 12.32 11.49
N PHE A 135 1.80 12.64 10.87
CA PHE A 135 0.54 12.59 11.59
C PHE A 135 0.12 11.17 11.96
N GLU A 136 0.39 10.17 11.09
CA GLU A 136 0.11 8.75 11.38
C GLU A 136 1.00 8.26 12.54
N PHE A 137 2.25 8.72 12.59
CA PHE A 137 3.17 8.45 13.69
C PHE A 137 2.64 8.99 15.03
N LYS A 138 2.12 10.23 15.03
CA LYS A 138 1.56 10.88 16.23
C LYS A 138 0.32 10.16 16.80
N VAL A 139 -0.47 9.51 15.95
CA VAL A 139 -1.64 8.71 16.38
C VAL A 139 -1.22 7.46 17.13
N GLY A 140 -0.07 6.88 16.79
CA GLY A 140 0.49 5.71 17.44
C GLY A 140 1.57 5.06 16.58
N THR A 141 2.58 4.50 17.24
CA THR A 141 3.73 3.88 16.57
C THR A 141 4.33 2.77 17.44
N PHE A 142 5.25 1.98 16.89
CA PHE A 142 6.00 1.00 17.68
C PHE A 142 7.01 1.67 18.60
N LYS A 143 7.24 1.06 19.76
CA LYS A 143 8.28 1.49 20.71
C LYS A 143 9.63 1.61 19.98
N LYS A 144 10.38 2.69 20.24
CA LYS A 144 11.65 3.04 19.59
C LYS A 144 11.56 3.32 18.07
N ALA A 145 10.36 3.42 17.49
CA ALA A 145 10.25 3.77 16.09
C ALA A 145 10.73 5.21 15.83
N ILE A 146 11.49 5.36 14.76
CA ILE A 146 11.99 6.66 14.31
C ILE A 146 10.96 7.25 13.36
N ASN A 147 10.57 8.51 13.61
CA ASN A 147 9.81 9.31 12.67
C ASN A 147 10.76 9.96 11.66
N PRO A 148 10.68 9.65 10.36
CA PRO A 148 11.46 10.33 9.33
C PRO A 148 11.11 11.81 9.16
N ASN A 149 10.06 12.27 9.83
CA ASN A 149 9.51 13.62 9.76
C ASN A 149 9.21 14.10 8.33
N ILE A 150 8.52 13.24 7.58
CA ILE A 150 8.13 13.52 6.20
C ILE A 150 6.64 13.86 6.10
N THR A 151 6.30 14.84 5.28
CA THR A 151 4.93 15.17 4.90
C THR A 151 4.46 14.37 3.70
N ASN A 152 5.36 14.07 2.79
CA ASN A 152 5.13 13.28 1.60
C ASN A 152 6.10 12.10 1.50
N PHE A 153 5.61 10.96 1.05
CA PHE A 153 6.44 9.77 0.90
C PHE A 153 7.56 9.94 -0.17
N ARG A 154 7.46 10.94 -1.04
CA ARG A 154 8.53 11.33 -1.99
C ARG A 154 9.79 11.83 -1.29
N ASP A 155 9.67 12.30 -0.06
CA ASP A 155 10.82 12.78 0.72
C ASP A 155 11.54 11.64 1.47
N PHE A 156 10.93 10.46 1.54
CA PHE A 156 11.48 9.31 2.23
C PHE A 156 12.88 8.89 1.75
N PRO A 157 13.22 8.93 0.43
CA PRO A 157 14.58 8.65 -0.02
C PRO A 157 15.65 9.56 0.57
N LYS A 158 15.34 10.82 0.86
CA LYS A 158 16.28 11.75 1.52
C LYS A 158 16.62 11.26 2.93
N TYR A 159 15.63 10.74 3.65
CA TYR A 159 15.84 10.12 4.95
C TYR A 159 16.66 8.83 4.84
N LEU A 160 16.35 7.95 3.89
CA LEU A 160 17.07 6.69 3.69
C LEU A 160 18.57 6.88 3.39
N LYS A 161 18.96 8.01 2.79
CA LYS A 161 20.37 8.34 2.57
C LYS A 161 21.13 8.66 3.87
N LYS A 162 20.41 9.08 4.91
CA LYS A 162 20.99 9.50 6.20
C LYS A 162 21.12 8.36 7.22
N ILE A 163 20.40 7.24 7.02
CA ILE A 163 20.44 6.13 7.97
C ILE A 163 21.71 5.29 7.80
N ASN A 164 22.17 4.71 8.89
CA ASN A 164 23.28 3.77 8.87
C ASN A 164 22.85 2.43 8.26
N LYS A 165 23.21 2.19 7.00
CA LYS A 165 22.87 0.98 6.25
C LYS A 165 23.58 -0.29 6.73
N LYS A 166 24.56 -0.18 7.63
CA LYS A 166 25.23 -1.34 8.25
C LYS A 166 24.39 -1.97 9.37
N LYS A 167 23.42 -1.22 9.91
CA LYS A 167 22.50 -1.72 10.95
C LYS A 167 21.29 -2.43 10.35
N PRO A 168 20.74 -3.46 11.00
CA PRO A 168 19.46 -4.03 10.62
C PRO A 168 18.36 -2.96 10.65
N VAL A 169 17.53 -2.90 9.60
CA VAL A 169 16.42 -1.95 9.51
C VAL A 169 15.10 -2.71 9.50
N ALA A 170 14.27 -2.46 10.49
CA ALA A 170 12.88 -2.90 10.55
C ALA A 170 11.97 -1.74 10.12
N MET A 171 11.23 -1.91 9.04
CA MET A 171 10.39 -0.86 8.48
C MET A 171 8.93 -1.28 8.42
N PHE A 172 8.03 -0.39 8.74
CA PHE A 172 6.59 -0.66 8.67
C PHE A 172 5.81 0.52 8.09
N CYS A 173 4.61 0.22 7.58
CA CYS A 173 3.60 1.21 7.20
C CYS A 173 2.20 0.59 7.32
N THR A 174 1.15 1.35 7.04
CA THR A 174 -0.25 0.91 7.22
C THR A 174 -0.62 -0.35 6.41
N GLY A 175 -0.17 -0.44 5.16
CA GLY A 175 -0.56 -1.55 4.26
C GLY A 175 0.60 -2.27 3.59
N GLY A 176 1.86 -2.00 3.98
CA GLY A 176 3.05 -2.63 3.40
C GLY A 176 3.58 -2.00 2.11
N ILE A 177 2.75 -1.34 1.31
CA ILE A 177 3.11 -0.85 -0.03
C ILE A 177 4.26 0.17 -0.03
N ARG A 178 4.33 1.06 0.99
CA ARG A 178 5.42 2.04 1.13
C ARG A 178 6.73 1.33 1.43
N CYS A 179 6.68 0.36 2.35
CA CYS A 179 7.84 -0.44 2.72
C CYS A 179 8.33 -1.29 1.56
N GLU A 180 7.43 -1.89 0.77
CA GLU A 180 7.81 -2.69 -0.38
C GLU A 180 8.59 -1.89 -1.43
N LYS A 181 8.25 -0.60 -1.62
CA LYS A 181 9.03 0.28 -2.50
C LYS A 181 10.31 0.79 -1.84
N ALA A 182 10.25 1.16 -0.57
CA ALA A 182 11.40 1.73 0.14
C ALA A 182 12.51 0.73 0.41
N SER A 183 12.17 -0.52 0.66
CA SER A 183 13.14 -1.57 1.00
C SER A 183 13.99 -2.06 -0.19
N VAL A 184 13.64 -1.66 -1.41
CA VAL A 184 14.39 -1.99 -2.63
C VAL A 184 15.40 -0.87 -2.98
N TYR A 185 15.33 0.25 -2.30
CA TYR A 185 16.22 1.40 -2.43
C TYR A 185 17.45 1.28 -1.53
#